data_bb1c1043016e2c0dfaee01c2007c32f5
#
_entry.id   bb1c1043016e2c0dfaee01c2007c32f5
#
_cell.length_a   1.000
_cell.length_b   1.000
_cell.length_c   1.000
_cell.angle_alpha   90.00
_cell.angle_beta   90.00
_cell.angle_gamma   90.00
#
_symmetry.space_group_name_H-M   'P 1'
#
loop_
_entity.id
_entity.type
_entity.pdbx_description
1 polymer ?
#
loop_
_entity_poly.entity_id
_entity_poly.type
_entity_poly.pdbx_seq_one_letter_code
_entity_poly.pdbx_strand_id
1 'polypeptide(L)'
;MSDIVITGMGVISALGRGIEATADRLVCSESGVGKMRYLNTVHTEIPVAEVPFSDDDLRKMLGIAPDFSITRTSLLGRVALREAVGMARLKDVGNPRVAFLSGTTVGGMEKSEQFYKDFLDNDKRNEYIALHDCGACTDMIAQDDN
;
A
#
# COMPACT_ATOMS: atom_id res chain seq x y z
N MET A 1 34.93 -7.50 -6.76
CA MET A 1 33.73 -6.67 -6.47
C MET A 1 32.63 -7.63 -6.14
N SER A 2 31.87 -7.41 -5.07
CA SER A 2 30.67 -8.21 -4.81
C SER A 2 29.54 -7.67 -5.70
N ASP A 3 28.90 -8.56 -6.45
CA ASP A 3 27.78 -8.18 -7.30
C ASP A 3 26.57 -7.82 -6.43
N ILE A 4 25.79 -6.83 -6.88
CA ILE A 4 24.51 -6.48 -6.28
C ILE A 4 23.43 -7.22 -7.05
N VAL A 5 22.60 -7.97 -6.33
CA VAL A 5 21.55 -8.80 -6.93
C VAL A 5 20.20 -8.51 -6.31
N ILE A 6 19.11 -8.68 -7.09
CA ILE A 6 17.73 -8.66 -6.61
C ILE A 6 17.40 -10.08 -6.14
N THR A 7 17.03 -10.22 -4.88
CA THR A 7 16.73 -11.52 -4.25
C THR A 7 15.23 -11.77 -4.08
N GLY A 8 14.41 -10.74 -4.14
CA GLY A 8 12.97 -10.84 -4.04
C GLY A 8 12.28 -9.62 -4.61
N MET A 9 11.07 -9.83 -5.09
CA MET A 9 10.21 -8.80 -5.64
C MET A 9 8.80 -9.00 -5.12
N GLY A 10 8.02 -7.93 -5.09
CA GLY A 10 6.61 -8.02 -4.74
C GLY A 10 5.84 -6.91 -5.45
N VAL A 11 4.64 -7.22 -5.91
CA VAL A 11 3.81 -6.28 -6.65
C VAL A 11 2.33 -6.44 -6.32
N ILE A 12 1.65 -5.30 -6.23
CA ILE A 12 0.20 -5.22 -6.24
C ILE A 12 -0.20 -4.03 -7.12
N SER A 13 -1.08 -4.26 -8.06
CA SER A 13 -1.46 -3.26 -9.07
C SER A 13 -2.89 -3.48 -9.55
N ALA A 14 -3.33 -2.68 -10.52
CA ALA A 14 -4.62 -2.88 -11.18
C ALA A 14 -4.69 -4.22 -11.96
N LEU A 15 -3.55 -4.83 -12.27
CA LEU A 15 -3.50 -6.18 -12.86
C LEU A 15 -3.68 -7.30 -11.83
N GLY A 16 -3.67 -6.98 -10.53
CA GLY A 16 -3.84 -7.96 -9.46
C GLY A 16 -2.70 -7.96 -8.45
N ARG A 17 -2.57 -9.06 -7.75
CA ARG A 17 -1.58 -9.28 -6.70
C ARG A 17 -0.59 -10.35 -7.13
N GLY A 18 0.67 -10.09 -6.88
CA GLY A 18 1.76 -11.03 -7.06
C GLY A 18 2.45 -10.94 -8.42
N ILE A 19 3.71 -11.33 -8.43
CA ILE A 19 4.55 -11.24 -9.62
C ILE A 19 4.06 -12.15 -10.74
N GLU A 20 3.72 -13.39 -10.45
CA GLU A 20 3.26 -14.36 -11.44
C GLU A 20 2.00 -13.87 -12.14
N ALA A 21 0.96 -13.53 -11.36
CA ALA A 21 -0.30 -13.04 -11.92
C ALA A 21 -0.13 -11.73 -12.72
N THR A 22 0.77 -10.85 -12.27
CA THR A 22 1.06 -9.61 -12.99
C THR A 22 1.82 -9.89 -14.29
N ALA A 23 2.81 -10.78 -14.27
CA ALA A 23 3.58 -11.15 -15.45
C ALA A 23 2.70 -11.83 -16.51
N ASP A 24 1.85 -12.78 -16.12
CA ASP A 24 0.93 -13.48 -17.01
C ASP A 24 0.01 -12.51 -17.75
N ARG A 25 -0.57 -11.56 -17.02
CA ARG A 25 -1.46 -10.54 -17.61
C ARG A 25 -0.71 -9.57 -18.52
N LEU A 26 0.52 -9.20 -18.18
CA LEU A 26 1.35 -8.38 -19.06
C LEU A 26 1.70 -9.10 -20.36
N VAL A 27 2.05 -10.38 -20.29
CA VAL A 27 2.32 -11.20 -21.48
C VAL A 27 1.08 -11.33 -22.37
N CYS A 28 -0.10 -11.47 -21.74
CA CYS A 28 -1.38 -11.52 -22.45
C CYS A 28 -1.86 -10.14 -22.93
N SER A 29 -1.11 -9.07 -22.68
CA SER A 29 -1.48 -7.68 -23.00
C SER A 29 -2.82 -7.25 -22.37
N GLU A 30 -3.14 -7.79 -21.19
CA GLU A 30 -4.34 -7.41 -20.45
C GLU A 30 -4.18 -6.02 -19.84
N SER A 31 -5.28 -5.25 -19.84
CA SER A 31 -5.33 -3.94 -19.20
C SER A 31 -6.00 -4.02 -17.84
N GLY A 32 -5.39 -3.37 -16.84
CA GLY A 32 -6.02 -3.17 -15.53
C GLY A 32 -6.90 -1.91 -15.47
N VAL A 33 -7.06 -1.19 -16.57
CA VAL A 33 -7.91 0.01 -16.63
C VAL A 33 -9.38 -0.41 -16.74
N GLY A 34 -10.22 0.16 -15.90
CA GLY A 34 -11.64 -0.16 -15.84
C GLY A 34 -12.45 0.88 -15.08
N LYS A 35 -13.65 0.48 -14.67
CA LYS A 35 -14.52 1.33 -13.85
C LYS A 35 -14.01 1.38 -12.41
N MET A 36 -14.09 2.56 -11.83
CA MET A 36 -13.84 2.82 -10.41
C MET A 36 -14.80 2.02 -9.52
N ARG A 37 -14.30 1.42 -8.46
CA ARG A 37 -15.07 0.55 -7.55
C ARG A 37 -14.99 0.95 -6.09
N TYR A 38 -13.83 1.40 -5.65
CA TYR A 38 -13.56 1.64 -4.24
C TYR A 38 -13.38 3.12 -3.90
N LEU A 39 -13.01 3.95 -4.87
CA LEU A 39 -12.94 5.39 -4.66
C LEU A 39 -14.34 5.99 -4.66
N ASN A 40 -14.71 6.64 -3.57
CA ASN A 40 -15.98 7.36 -3.48
C ASN A 40 -15.89 8.71 -4.21
N THR A 41 -16.48 8.80 -5.39
CA THR A 41 -16.43 9.99 -6.24
C THR A 41 -17.70 10.12 -7.06
N VAL A 42 -17.99 11.34 -7.49
CA VAL A 42 -19.07 11.63 -8.44
C VAL A 42 -18.68 11.35 -9.90
N HIS A 43 -17.39 11.20 -10.17
CA HIS A 43 -16.81 11.01 -11.50
C HIS A 43 -16.68 9.52 -11.88
N THR A 44 -17.79 8.82 -11.93
CA THR A 44 -17.83 7.37 -12.22
C THR A 44 -17.58 7.01 -13.69
N GLU A 45 -17.59 8.00 -14.57
CA GLU A 45 -17.35 7.86 -16.01
C GLU A 45 -15.85 7.76 -16.36
N ILE A 46 -14.97 8.17 -15.44
CA ILE A 46 -13.52 8.18 -15.70
C ILE A 46 -12.94 6.77 -15.51
N PRO A 47 -12.30 6.20 -16.56
CA PRO A 47 -11.61 4.92 -16.39
C PRO A 47 -10.34 5.08 -15.57
N VAL A 48 -10.10 4.15 -14.65
CA VAL A 48 -8.95 4.17 -13.73
C VAL A 48 -8.27 2.81 -13.66
N ALA A 49 -6.99 2.82 -13.33
CA ALA A 49 -6.22 1.63 -12.99
C ALA A 49 -6.26 1.40 -11.46
N GLU A 50 -7.43 0.99 -10.97
CA GLU A 50 -7.64 0.76 -9.54
C GLU A 50 -7.24 -0.66 -9.14
N VAL A 51 -6.53 -0.80 -8.03
CA VAL A 51 -6.20 -2.12 -7.45
C VAL A 51 -7.50 -2.84 -7.08
N PRO A 52 -7.77 -4.07 -7.59
CA PRO A 52 -9.08 -4.72 -7.52
C PRO A 52 -9.38 -5.40 -6.17
N PHE A 53 -8.89 -4.82 -5.07
CA PHE A 53 -9.09 -5.28 -3.71
C PHE A 53 -9.56 -4.13 -2.82
N SER A 54 -10.57 -4.36 -2.00
CA SER A 54 -10.98 -3.43 -0.95
C SER A 54 -9.94 -3.38 0.17
N ASP A 55 -10.04 -2.37 1.04
CA ASP A 55 -9.17 -2.31 2.22
C ASP A 55 -9.40 -3.49 3.16
N ASP A 56 -10.63 -4.00 3.24
CA ASP A 56 -10.93 -5.19 4.03
C ASP A 56 -10.31 -6.46 3.42
N ASP A 57 -10.27 -6.58 2.10
CA ASP A 57 -9.56 -7.67 1.44
C ASP A 57 -8.05 -7.60 1.72
N LEU A 58 -7.47 -6.39 1.64
CA LEU A 58 -6.06 -6.18 1.95
C LEU A 58 -5.74 -6.52 3.42
N ARG A 59 -6.59 -6.10 4.36
CA ARG A 59 -6.44 -6.47 5.79
C ARG A 59 -6.52 -7.96 6.01
N LYS A 60 -7.46 -8.64 5.36
CA LYS A 60 -7.56 -10.10 5.43
C LYS A 60 -6.31 -10.79 4.89
N MET A 61 -5.77 -10.32 3.76
CA MET A 61 -4.51 -10.84 3.19
C MET A 61 -3.33 -10.67 4.16
N LEU A 62 -3.34 -9.57 4.91
CA LEU A 62 -2.31 -9.25 5.89
C LEU A 62 -2.55 -9.90 7.26
N GLY A 63 -3.74 -10.43 7.52
CA GLY A 63 -4.11 -11.02 8.81
C GLY A 63 -4.19 -10.00 9.93
N ILE A 64 -4.46 -8.73 9.62
CA ILE A 64 -4.53 -7.63 10.59
C ILE A 64 -5.98 -7.25 10.91
N ALA A 65 -6.19 -6.80 12.14
CA ALA A 65 -7.49 -6.32 12.58
C ALA A 65 -7.89 -5.01 11.85
N PRO A 66 -9.19 -4.69 11.77
CA PRO A 66 -9.62 -3.41 11.26
C PRO A 66 -9.04 -2.26 12.10
N ASP A 67 -8.27 -1.42 11.44
CA ASP A 67 -7.70 -0.20 12.00
C ASP A 67 -7.88 0.91 10.97
N PHE A 68 -8.62 1.96 11.34
CA PHE A 68 -8.90 3.09 10.44
C PHE A 68 -7.68 4.01 10.26
N SER A 69 -6.70 3.95 11.16
CA SER A 69 -5.47 4.74 11.06
C SER A 69 -4.57 4.26 9.92
N ILE A 70 -4.67 2.99 9.54
CA ILE A 70 -3.85 2.43 8.46
C ILE A 70 -4.39 2.90 7.11
N THR A 71 -3.55 3.58 6.35
CA THR A 71 -3.90 4.09 5.03
C THR A 71 -3.92 2.98 3.98
N ARG A 72 -4.71 3.17 2.91
CA ARG A 72 -4.71 2.26 1.77
C ARG A 72 -3.31 2.10 1.16
N THR A 73 -2.55 3.20 1.08
CA THR A 73 -1.14 3.18 0.63
C THR A 73 -0.29 2.23 1.45
N SER A 74 -0.43 2.27 2.78
CA SER A 74 0.30 1.37 3.68
C SER A 74 -0.14 -0.08 3.53
N LEU A 75 -1.43 -0.35 3.37
CA LEU A 75 -1.94 -1.71 3.12
C LEU A 75 -1.34 -2.30 1.84
N LEU A 76 -1.33 -1.54 0.75
CA LEU A 76 -0.76 -1.96 -0.52
C LEU A 76 0.75 -2.20 -0.40
N GLY A 77 1.46 -1.29 0.28
CA GLY A 77 2.89 -1.42 0.52
C GLY A 77 3.25 -2.68 1.32
N ARG A 78 2.48 -2.98 2.39
CA ARG A 78 2.66 -4.20 3.20
C ARG A 78 2.46 -5.47 2.37
N VAL A 79 1.43 -5.51 1.54
CA VAL A 79 1.17 -6.70 0.69
C VAL A 79 2.35 -6.94 -0.27
N ALA A 80 2.87 -5.90 -0.91
CA ALA A 80 4.01 -6.03 -1.80
C ALA A 80 5.30 -6.38 -1.04
N LEU A 81 5.53 -5.75 0.13
CA LEU A 81 6.70 -6.03 0.96
C LEU A 81 6.74 -7.49 1.42
N ARG A 82 5.61 -8.03 1.91
CA ARG A 82 5.54 -9.44 2.34
C ARG A 82 5.88 -10.42 1.23
N GLU A 83 5.42 -10.15 0.01
CA GLU A 83 5.79 -10.96 -1.14
C GLU A 83 7.30 -10.90 -1.41
N ALA A 84 7.88 -9.70 -1.44
CA ALA A 84 9.32 -9.50 -1.69
C ALA A 84 10.18 -10.17 -0.62
N VAL A 85 9.85 -9.99 0.67
CA VAL A 85 10.54 -10.60 1.81
C VAL A 85 10.44 -12.13 1.76
N GLY A 86 9.24 -12.64 1.46
CA GLY A 86 9.00 -14.08 1.33
C GLY A 86 9.80 -14.69 0.18
N MET A 87 9.81 -14.05 -0.99
CA MET A 87 10.59 -14.49 -2.15
C MET A 87 12.10 -14.46 -1.88
N ALA A 88 12.57 -13.41 -1.20
CA ALA A 88 13.97 -13.27 -0.78
C ALA A 88 14.36 -14.26 0.32
N ARG A 89 13.39 -14.93 0.97
CA ARG A 89 13.59 -15.76 2.17
C ARG A 89 14.33 -15.03 3.29
N LEU A 90 14.08 -13.73 3.42
CA LEU A 90 14.67 -12.91 4.45
C LEU A 90 13.98 -13.21 5.78
N LYS A 91 14.73 -13.82 6.72
CA LYS A 91 14.18 -14.30 8.00
C LYS A 91 14.19 -13.27 9.12
N ASP A 92 15.05 -12.29 9.01
CA ASP A 92 15.27 -11.27 10.05
C ASP A 92 15.28 -9.88 9.39
N VAL A 93 14.10 -9.31 9.26
CA VAL A 93 13.91 -7.97 8.70
C VAL A 93 14.34 -6.87 9.69
N GLY A 94 14.38 -7.20 11.01
CA GLY A 94 14.84 -6.29 12.07
C GLY A 94 16.35 -6.22 12.20
N ASN A 95 17.11 -6.96 11.40
CA ASN A 95 18.56 -6.94 11.44
C ASN A 95 19.11 -5.55 11.09
N PRO A 96 20.05 -4.98 11.88
CA PRO A 96 20.59 -3.64 11.64
C PRO A 96 21.34 -3.48 10.30
N ARG A 97 21.58 -4.56 9.57
CA ARG A 97 22.14 -4.54 8.22
C ARG A 97 21.07 -4.49 7.11
N VAL A 98 19.80 -4.54 7.50
CA VAL A 98 18.66 -4.40 6.58
C VAL A 98 18.16 -2.96 6.66
N ALA A 99 18.00 -2.32 5.51
CA ALA A 99 17.41 -0.99 5.42
C ALA A 99 16.10 -1.07 4.63
N PHE A 100 15.06 -0.45 5.13
CA PHE A 100 13.80 -0.25 4.42
C PHE A 100 13.76 1.16 3.84
N LEU A 101 13.63 1.26 2.53
CA LEU A 101 13.49 2.52 1.80
C LEU A 101 12.13 2.55 1.13
N SER A 102 11.33 3.53 1.46
CA SER A 102 9.99 3.73 0.90
C SER A 102 9.89 5.09 0.25
N GLY A 103 9.12 5.20 -0.82
CA GLY A 103 8.84 6.45 -1.49
C GLY A 103 7.39 6.49 -1.95
N THR A 104 6.72 7.61 -1.70
CA THR A 104 5.38 7.89 -2.18
C THR A 104 5.24 9.37 -2.52
N THR A 105 4.40 9.69 -3.49
CA THR A 105 4.11 11.08 -3.85
C THR A 105 2.91 11.64 -3.10
N VAL A 106 1.93 10.79 -2.76
CA VAL A 106 0.63 11.20 -2.19
C VAL A 106 0.11 10.21 -1.13
N GLY A 107 1.00 9.48 -0.48
CA GLY A 107 0.61 8.51 0.54
C GLY A 107 -0.15 9.17 1.68
N GLY A 108 -1.32 8.60 2.03
CA GLY A 108 -2.14 9.08 3.15
C GLY A 108 -3.09 10.22 2.82
N MET A 109 -3.09 10.76 1.60
CA MET A 109 -3.98 11.86 1.23
C MET A 109 -5.46 11.55 1.40
N GLU A 110 -5.88 10.32 1.21
CA GLU A 110 -7.26 9.90 1.45
C GLU A 110 -7.72 10.19 2.88
N LYS A 111 -6.83 9.99 3.86
CA LYS A 111 -7.11 10.29 5.27
C LYS A 111 -7.09 11.78 5.53
N SER A 112 -6.17 12.49 4.89
CA SER A 112 -6.14 13.96 4.96
C SER A 112 -7.45 14.57 4.44
N GLU A 113 -7.95 14.10 3.31
CA GLU A 113 -9.24 14.56 2.77
C GLU A 113 -10.40 14.21 3.71
N GLN A 114 -10.43 12.99 4.23
CA GLN A 114 -11.49 12.51 5.12
C GLN A 114 -11.57 13.34 6.41
N PHE A 115 -10.44 13.66 7.02
CA PHE A 115 -10.38 14.32 8.32
C PHE A 115 -10.17 15.83 8.26
N TYR A 116 -9.87 16.39 7.08
CA TYR A 116 -9.59 17.81 6.94
C TYR A 116 -10.76 18.71 7.39
N LYS A 117 -11.97 18.32 7.07
CA LYS A 117 -13.17 19.06 7.48
C LYS A 117 -13.35 19.03 8.99
N ASP A 118 -13.19 17.88 9.60
CA ASP A 118 -13.25 17.71 11.05
C ASP A 118 -12.15 18.53 11.77
N PHE A 119 -10.97 18.60 11.16
CA PHE A 119 -9.87 19.42 11.64
C PHE A 119 -10.21 20.92 11.62
N LEU A 120 -10.83 21.41 10.54
CA LEU A 120 -11.25 22.81 10.43
C LEU A 120 -12.35 23.16 11.44
N ASP A 121 -13.29 22.25 11.66
CA ASP A 121 -14.44 22.48 12.55
C ASP A 121 -14.07 22.28 14.02
N ASN A 122 -13.10 21.45 14.34
CA ASN A 122 -12.74 21.08 15.70
C ASN A 122 -11.30 20.58 15.82
N ASP A 123 -10.37 21.51 16.04
CA ASP A 123 -8.92 21.28 16.22
C ASP A 123 -8.54 20.34 17.41
N LYS A 124 -9.49 19.64 18.00
CA LYS A 124 -9.25 18.73 19.13
C LYS A 124 -8.82 17.33 18.74
N ARG A 125 -8.80 16.99 17.45
CA ARG A 125 -8.38 15.68 16.98
C ARG A 125 -6.96 15.73 16.41
N ASN A 126 -6.01 15.25 17.17
CA ASN A 126 -4.63 15.02 16.69
C ASN A 126 -4.54 13.98 15.57
N GLU A 127 -5.65 13.30 15.24
CA GLU A 127 -5.72 12.24 14.22
C GLU A 127 -5.32 12.74 12.84
N TYR A 128 -5.77 13.94 12.46
CA TYR A 128 -5.39 14.54 11.17
C TYR A 128 -3.88 14.76 11.05
N ILE A 129 -3.28 15.34 12.09
CA ILE A 129 -1.84 15.65 12.09
C ILE A 129 -1.01 14.36 12.09
N ALA A 130 -1.39 13.38 12.91
CA ALA A 130 -0.69 12.09 12.98
C ALA A 130 -0.72 11.31 11.66
N LEU A 131 -1.83 11.40 10.93
CA LEU A 131 -2.01 10.71 9.64
C LEU A 131 -1.44 11.50 8.45
N HIS A 132 -1.18 12.78 8.64
CA HIS A 132 -0.63 13.66 7.61
C HIS A 132 0.90 13.72 7.64
N ASP A 133 1.55 13.10 8.60
CA ASP A 133 3.00 12.99 8.63
C ASP A 133 3.49 12.21 7.40
N CYS A 134 4.39 12.82 6.63
CA CYS A 134 4.94 12.21 5.42
C CYS A 134 5.72 10.90 5.71
N GLY A 135 6.18 10.70 6.94
CA GLY A 135 6.81 9.46 7.40
C GLY A 135 5.82 8.35 7.76
N ALA A 136 4.57 8.68 8.08
CA ALA A 136 3.61 7.74 8.64
C ALA A 136 3.37 6.50 7.75
N CYS A 137 3.26 6.67 6.44
CA CYS A 137 3.09 5.54 5.53
C CYS A 137 4.30 4.59 5.55
N THR A 138 5.51 5.12 5.63
CA THR A 138 6.75 4.34 5.70
C THR A 138 6.82 3.57 7.01
N ASP A 139 6.54 4.23 8.12
CA ASP A 139 6.51 3.59 9.44
C ASP A 139 5.46 2.49 9.52
N MET A 140 4.25 2.76 9.02
CA MET A 140 3.18 1.77 8.97
C MET A 140 3.56 0.55 8.13
N ILE A 141 4.31 0.72 7.03
CA ILE A 141 4.78 -0.41 6.21
C ILE A 141 5.88 -1.16 6.95
N ALA A 142 6.83 -0.46 7.57
CA ALA A 142 7.94 -1.05 8.28
C ALA A 142 7.53 -1.84 9.54
N GLN A 143 6.41 -1.47 10.16
CA GLN A 143 5.83 -2.17 11.32
C GLN A 143 5.05 -3.44 10.92
N ASP A 144 5.01 -3.78 9.64
CA ASP A 144 4.41 -5.03 9.17
C ASP A 144 5.39 -6.15 9.46
N ASP A 145 5.25 -6.66 10.65
CA ASP A 145 5.58 -7.63 11.14
C ASP A 145 6.06 -8.67 11.53
N ASN A 146 6.15 -8.90 12.32
CA ASN A 146 6.80 -9.99 13.09
C ASN A 146 5.82 -11.05 13.51
#